data_8f949f099cb7ad6c018451b39b4fb76c
#
_entry.id   8f949f099cb7ad6c018451b39b4fb76c
#
_cell.length_a   1.000
_cell.length_b   1.000
_cell.length_c   1.000
_cell.angle_alpha   90.00
_cell.angle_beta   90.00
_cell.angle_gamma   90.00
#
_symmetry.space_group_name_H-M   'P 1'
#
loop_
_entity.id
_entity.type
_entity.pdbx_description
1 polymer ?
#
loop_
_entity_poly.entity_id
_entity_poly.type
_entity_poly.pdbx_seq_one_letter_code
_entity_poly.pdbx_strand_id
1 'polypeptide(L)'
;IVDIEKLSVDYSGIKALDDISFGIAKGDFLGIIGPNGAGKSTLFHCMLGLRTQYDGTIKFFGQDIRDSRKYLSQVGFVPQKPVVDRNFPATIREVLSMSQNSSDPKKVDEALQKVWMHELADRRIGDLSVGQQQRVFIAKALVNSPKILVLDEPVTGIDQYNQDLFFQILGELNTKEKISIIWSSHDLDAVERLANK
;
A
#
# COMPACT_ATOMS: atom_id res chain seq x y z
N ILE A 1 6.09 -7.85 -13.10
CA ILE A 1 5.42 -6.55 -13.23
C ILE A 1 6.19 -5.42 -12.54
N VAL A 2 7.07 -5.74 -11.61
CA VAL A 2 8.05 -4.81 -11.04
C VAL A 2 9.41 -5.47 -11.13
N ASP A 3 10.42 -4.74 -11.61
CA ASP A 3 11.80 -5.18 -11.66
C ASP A 3 12.67 -4.09 -11.04
N ILE A 4 13.46 -4.46 -10.05
CA ILE A 4 14.40 -3.59 -9.35
C ILE A 4 15.80 -4.19 -9.50
N GLU A 5 16.74 -3.40 -10.03
CA GLU A 5 18.10 -3.84 -10.30
C GLU A 5 19.11 -2.86 -9.68
N LYS A 6 19.95 -3.36 -8.78
CA LYS A 6 21.08 -2.64 -8.16
C LYS A 6 20.67 -1.31 -7.52
N LEU A 7 19.49 -1.28 -6.90
CA LEU A 7 18.97 -0.07 -6.26
C LEU A 7 19.81 0.28 -5.04
N SER A 8 20.42 1.44 -5.07
CA SER A 8 21.20 2.00 -3.95
C SER A 8 20.77 3.43 -3.64
N VAL A 9 20.67 3.74 -2.34
CA VAL A 9 20.28 5.06 -1.84
C VAL A 9 21.21 5.46 -0.72
N ASP A 10 21.82 6.62 -0.85
CA ASP A 10 22.68 7.23 0.16
C ASP A 10 22.03 8.52 0.72
N TYR A 11 22.15 8.68 2.04
CA TYR A 11 21.79 9.91 2.76
C TYR A 11 23.04 10.47 3.43
N SER A 12 23.78 11.32 2.71
CA SER A 12 24.96 11.99 3.24
C SER A 12 26.01 11.03 3.85
N GLY A 13 26.31 9.95 3.12
CA GLY A 13 27.29 8.92 3.55
C GLY A 13 26.71 7.74 4.33
N ILE A 14 25.38 7.74 4.58
CA ILE A 14 24.69 6.62 5.19
C ILE A 14 23.89 5.88 4.13
N LYS A 15 24.30 4.67 3.78
CA LYS A 15 23.57 3.83 2.82
C LYS A 15 22.27 3.31 3.45
N ALA A 16 21.15 3.79 2.96
CA ALA A 16 19.82 3.32 3.34
C ALA A 16 19.40 2.09 2.53
N LEU A 17 19.83 2.00 1.28
CA LEU A 17 19.71 0.80 0.43
C LEU A 17 21.07 0.57 -0.24
N ASP A 18 21.49 -0.69 -0.35
CA ASP A 18 22.77 -1.06 -0.94
C ASP A 18 22.60 -2.27 -1.87
N ASP A 19 22.70 -2.04 -3.17
CA ASP A 19 22.64 -3.04 -4.26
C ASP A 19 21.42 -3.99 -4.20
N ILE A 20 20.24 -3.43 -3.93
CA ILE A 20 18.99 -4.21 -3.82
C ILE A 20 18.48 -4.59 -5.21
N SER A 21 18.27 -5.89 -5.43
CA SER A 21 17.75 -6.41 -6.70
C SER A 21 16.70 -7.49 -6.43
N PHE A 22 15.49 -7.32 -6.99
CA PHE A 22 14.43 -8.33 -6.97
C PHE A 22 13.35 -8.03 -8.01
N GLY A 23 12.56 -9.06 -8.33
CA GLY A 23 11.42 -8.96 -9.23
C GLY A 23 10.12 -9.39 -8.57
N ILE A 24 9.01 -8.80 -9.00
CA ILE A 24 7.65 -9.12 -8.57
C ILE A 24 6.83 -9.52 -9.79
N ALA A 25 6.27 -10.71 -9.76
CA ALA A 25 5.37 -11.19 -10.79
C ALA A 25 3.91 -10.77 -10.51
N LYS A 26 3.05 -10.92 -11.50
CA LYS A 26 1.62 -10.66 -11.33
C LYS A 26 1.00 -11.65 -10.35
N GLY A 27 0.33 -11.14 -9.33
CA GLY A 27 -0.32 -11.94 -8.31
C GLY A 27 0.60 -12.37 -7.16
N ASP A 28 1.86 -11.92 -7.14
CA ASP A 28 2.74 -12.16 -6.00
C ASP A 28 2.25 -11.41 -4.76
N PHE A 29 2.50 -12.02 -3.61
CA PHE A 29 2.35 -11.41 -2.29
C PHE A 29 3.74 -11.33 -1.65
N LEU A 30 4.41 -10.19 -1.76
CA LEU A 30 5.78 -9.98 -1.28
C LEU A 30 5.79 -9.31 0.08
N GLY A 31 6.42 -9.94 1.07
CA GLY A 31 6.73 -9.37 2.38
C GLY A 31 8.16 -8.81 2.44
N ILE A 32 8.31 -7.55 2.86
CA ILE A 32 9.60 -6.92 3.11
C ILE A 32 9.79 -6.79 4.61
N ILE A 33 10.73 -7.54 5.15
CA ILE A 33 10.94 -7.65 6.58
C ILE A 33 12.23 -6.94 6.98
N GLY A 34 12.20 -6.29 8.12
CA GLY A 34 13.38 -5.66 8.70
C GLY A 34 13.05 -4.74 9.87
N PRO A 35 14.04 -4.42 10.71
CA PRO A 35 13.83 -3.51 11.83
C PRO A 35 13.49 -2.09 11.36
N ASN A 36 13.08 -1.22 12.30
CA ASN A 36 12.90 0.19 12.02
C ASN A 36 14.24 0.81 11.58
N GLY A 37 14.20 1.63 10.51
CA GLY A 37 15.41 2.21 9.93
C GLY A 37 16.12 1.32 8.89
N ALA A 38 15.66 0.10 8.60
CA ALA A 38 16.25 -0.79 7.61
C ALA A 38 16.07 -0.37 6.13
N GLY A 39 15.49 0.80 5.86
CA GLY A 39 15.31 1.29 4.49
C GLY A 39 13.99 0.89 3.82
N LYS A 40 13.07 0.20 4.50
CA LYS A 40 11.79 -0.27 3.92
C LYS A 40 10.98 0.87 3.30
N SER A 41 10.72 1.94 4.04
CA SER A 41 10.00 3.13 3.53
C SER A 41 10.80 3.87 2.46
N THR A 42 12.14 3.87 2.52
CA THR A 42 13.01 4.43 1.47
C THR A 42 12.81 3.68 0.15
N LEU A 43 12.77 2.35 0.20
CA LEU A 43 12.47 1.51 -0.98
C LEU A 43 11.10 1.87 -1.58
N PHE A 44 10.06 1.95 -0.75
CA PHE A 44 8.73 2.34 -1.22
C PHE A 44 8.69 3.76 -1.79
N HIS A 45 9.39 4.71 -1.18
CA HIS A 45 9.48 6.07 -1.72
C HIS A 45 10.17 6.10 -3.10
N CYS A 46 11.21 5.28 -3.31
CA CYS A 46 11.82 5.14 -4.65
C CYS A 46 10.81 4.52 -5.63
N MET A 47 10.16 3.42 -5.27
CA MET A 47 9.17 2.73 -6.12
C MET A 47 7.99 3.64 -6.49
N LEU A 48 7.57 4.53 -5.59
CA LEU A 48 6.46 5.48 -5.80
C LEU A 48 6.90 6.78 -6.50
N GLY A 49 8.19 6.92 -6.82
CA GLY A 49 8.74 8.13 -7.44
C GLY A 49 8.69 9.36 -6.52
N LEU A 50 8.52 9.15 -5.20
CA LEU A 50 8.61 10.19 -4.17
C LEU A 50 10.06 10.56 -3.89
N ARG A 51 10.99 9.61 -4.08
CA ARG A 51 12.42 9.82 -4.09
C ARG A 51 12.96 9.47 -5.47
N THR A 52 13.63 10.44 -6.10
CA THR A 52 14.17 10.30 -7.46
C THR A 52 15.70 10.18 -7.49
N GLN A 53 16.38 10.47 -6.37
CA GLN A 53 17.82 10.35 -6.24
C GLN A 53 18.18 8.95 -5.71
N TYR A 54 18.56 8.06 -6.64
CA TYR A 54 19.02 6.70 -6.38
C TYR A 54 19.84 6.19 -7.56
N ASP A 55 20.74 5.24 -7.30
CA ASP A 55 21.44 4.47 -8.31
C ASP A 55 20.66 3.17 -8.61
N GLY A 56 20.89 2.59 -9.79
CA GLY A 56 20.18 1.41 -10.26
C GLY A 56 18.93 1.73 -11.07
N THR A 57 18.06 0.75 -11.27
CA THR A 57 16.85 0.89 -12.08
C THR A 57 15.61 0.33 -11.36
N ILE A 58 14.49 0.98 -11.57
CA ILE A 58 13.16 0.52 -11.13
C ILE A 58 12.24 0.55 -12.34
N LYS A 59 11.70 -0.61 -12.72
CA LYS A 59 10.76 -0.74 -13.84
C LYS A 59 9.40 -1.23 -13.33
N PHE A 60 8.34 -0.58 -13.78
CA PHE A 60 6.97 -1.05 -13.63
C PHE A 60 6.42 -1.39 -15.01
N PHE A 61 5.88 -2.59 -15.14
CA PHE A 61 5.31 -3.08 -16.42
C PHE A 61 6.29 -2.95 -17.59
N GLY A 62 7.59 -3.18 -17.32
CA GLY A 62 8.67 -3.11 -18.32
C GLY A 62 9.17 -1.71 -18.66
N GLN A 63 8.64 -0.64 -18.04
CA GLN A 63 9.06 0.74 -18.26
C GLN A 63 9.79 1.30 -17.02
N ASP A 64 10.92 1.98 -17.23
CA ASP A 64 11.62 2.70 -16.14
C ASP A 64 10.72 3.82 -15.61
N ILE A 65 10.62 3.93 -14.29
CA ILE A 65 9.76 4.92 -13.62
C ILE A 65 10.25 6.36 -13.82
N ARG A 66 11.51 6.55 -14.23
CA ARG A 66 12.07 7.87 -14.58
C ARG A 66 11.52 8.40 -15.90
N ASP A 67 11.14 7.52 -16.81
CA ASP A 67 10.63 7.91 -18.13
C ASP A 67 9.16 8.33 -18.11
N SER A 68 8.38 7.76 -17.21
CA SER A 68 6.96 8.06 -17.15
C SER A 68 6.36 7.70 -15.78
N ARG A 69 5.51 8.58 -15.25
CA ARG A 69 4.73 8.36 -14.02
C ARG A 69 3.37 7.69 -14.25
N LYS A 70 3.07 7.26 -15.48
CA LYS A 70 1.78 6.62 -15.79
C LYS A 70 1.53 5.34 -15.00
N TYR A 71 2.58 4.64 -14.56
CA TYR A 71 2.45 3.45 -13.72
C TYR A 71 1.72 3.73 -12.39
N LEU A 72 1.81 4.96 -11.84
CA LEU A 72 1.16 5.33 -10.58
C LEU A 72 -0.36 5.16 -10.61
N SER A 73 -1.00 5.29 -11.77
CA SER A 73 -2.43 5.01 -11.91
C SER A 73 -2.79 3.53 -11.67
N GLN A 74 -1.81 2.64 -11.71
CA GLN A 74 -1.96 1.20 -11.50
C GLN A 74 -1.41 0.74 -10.14
N VAL A 75 -0.96 1.68 -9.30
CA VAL A 75 -0.40 1.41 -7.96
C VAL A 75 -1.26 2.08 -6.91
N GLY A 76 -1.78 1.30 -5.98
CA GLY A 76 -2.38 1.81 -4.74
C GLY A 76 -1.34 1.86 -3.64
N PHE A 77 -1.35 2.90 -2.82
CA PHE A 77 -0.43 3.05 -1.70
C PHE A 77 -1.16 3.32 -0.39
N VAL A 78 -0.79 2.58 0.64
CA VAL A 78 -1.23 2.79 2.02
C VAL A 78 0.00 3.11 2.87
N PRO A 79 0.14 4.36 3.33
CA PRO A 79 1.29 4.79 4.13
C PRO A 79 1.21 4.25 5.55
N GLN A 80 2.36 4.25 6.23
CA GLN A 80 2.45 3.98 7.66
C GLN A 80 1.63 5.02 8.45
N LYS A 81 0.70 4.55 9.30
CA LYS A 81 -0.13 5.39 10.18
C LYS A 81 -0.75 6.61 9.50
N PRO A 82 -1.73 6.42 8.64
CA PRO A 82 -2.57 7.53 8.24
C PRO A 82 -3.31 8.06 9.47
N VAL A 83 -2.84 9.17 10.03
CA VAL A 83 -3.47 9.80 11.20
C VAL A 83 -4.64 10.63 10.69
N VAL A 84 -5.85 10.27 11.13
CA VAL A 84 -7.02 11.11 10.91
C VAL A 84 -7.37 11.79 12.22
N ASP A 85 -7.46 13.13 12.18
CA ASP A 85 -7.96 13.91 13.33
C ASP A 85 -9.41 13.47 13.62
N ARG A 86 -9.71 13.23 14.91
CA ARG A 86 -11.08 12.86 15.33
C ARG A 86 -12.12 13.92 14.95
N ASN A 87 -11.70 15.19 14.85
CA ASN A 87 -12.57 16.28 14.46
C ASN A 87 -12.68 16.44 12.92
N PHE A 88 -12.03 15.59 12.13
CA PHE A 88 -12.09 15.67 10.68
C PHE A 88 -13.53 15.41 10.20
N PRO A 89 -14.20 16.40 9.55
CA PRO A 89 -15.64 16.36 9.36
C PRO A 89 -16.11 15.45 8.24
N ALA A 90 -15.19 14.97 7.38
CA ALA A 90 -15.58 14.21 6.18
C ALA A 90 -16.03 12.79 6.51
N THR A 91 -17.03 12.34 5.76
CA THR A 91 -17.46 10.95 5.74
C THR A 91 -16.47 10.05 5.00
N ILE A 92 -16.57 8.74 5.20
CA ILE A 92 -15.75 7.76 4.48
C ILE A 92 -15.93 7.93 2.96
N ARG A 93 -17.16 8.06 2.50
CA ARG A 93 -17.50 8.26 1.07
C ARG A 93 -16.81 9.49 0.49
N GLU A 94 -16.85 10.61 1.21
CA GLU A 94 -16.19 11.85 0.78
C GLU A 94 -14.68 11.68 0.71
N VAL A 95 -14.04 11.02 1.71
CA VAL A 95 -12.60 10.75 1.71
C VAL A 95 -12.17 9.90 0.51
N LEU A 96 -12.96 8.89 0.14
CA LEU A 96 -12.67 8.07 -1.04
C LEU A 96 -12.86 8.86 -2.34
N SER A 97 -13.92 9.70 -2.41
CA SER A 97 -14.22 10.52 -3.58
C SER A 97 -13.16 11.61 -3.86
N MET A 98 -12.36 11.99 -2.85
CA MET A 98 -11.22 12.91 -3.02
C MET A 98 -10.03 12.26 -3.75
N SER A 99 -10.05 10.94 -4.01
CA SER A 99 -8.98 10.27 -4.77
C SER A 99 -9.02 10.70 -6.23
N GLN A 100 -7.86 10.94 -6.85
CA GLN A 100 -7.79 11.35 -8.26
C GLN A 100 -8.52 10.32 -9.14
N ASN A 101 -9.37 10.79 -10.05
CA ASN A 101 -10.21 10.00 -10.96
C ASN A 101 -11.38 9.21 -10.32
N SER A 102 -11.78 9.50 -9.09
CA SER A 102 -12.84 8.76 -8.39
C SER A 102 -14.17 9.50 -8.28
N SER A 103 -14.53 10.31 -9.28
CA SER A 103 -15.87 10.90 -9.36
C SER A 103 -16.99 9.90 -9.67
N ASP A 104 -16.66 8.61 -9.87
CA ASP A 104 -17.62 7.55 -10.09
C ASP A 104 -18.04 6.92 -8.76
N PRO A 105 -19.28 7.16 -8.26
CA PRO A 105 -19.78 6.60 -7.01
C PRO A 105 -19.73 5.07 -6.97
N LYS A 106 -19.86 4.39 -8.12
CA LYS A 106 -19.83 2.94 -8.20
C LYS A 106 -18.46 2.38 -7.78
N LYS A 107 -17.37 3.03 -8.21
CA LYS A 107 -16.01 2.62 -7.82
C LYS A 107 -15.76 2.78 -6.32
N VAL A 108 -16.32 3.84 -5.73
CA VAL A 108 -16.25 4.07 -4.28
C VAL A 108 -17.00 2.97 -3.54
N ASP A 109 -18.21 2.63 -3.96
CA ASP A 109 -19.02 1.58 -3.34
C ASP A 109 -18.35 0.19 -3.50
N GLU A 110 -17.84 -0.14 -4.68
CA GLU A 110 -17.07 -1.37 -4.91
C GLU A 110 -15.83 -1.46 -4.01
N ALA A 111 -15.07 -0.37 -3.87
CA ALA A 111 -13.90 -0.34 -3.00
C ALA A 111 -14.28 -0.55 -1.53
N LEU A 112 -15.38 0.06 -1.07
CA LEU A 112 -15.90 -0.11 0.29
C LEU A 112 -16.40 -1.53 0.55
N GLN A 113 -17.05 -2.17 -0.42
CA GLN A 113 -17.47 -3.56 -0.32
C GLN A 113 -16.28 -4.50 -0.15
N LYS A 114 -15.20 -4.31 -0.91
CA LYS A 114 -13.97 -5.13 -0.84
C LYS A 114 -13.30 -5.11 0.53
N VAL A 115 -13.50 -4.06 1.31
CA VAL A 115 -12.91 -3.92 2.65
C VAL A 115 -13.95 -4.01 3.77
N TRP A 116 -15.19 -4.43 3.44
CA TRP A 116 -16.32 -4.60 4.37
C TRP A 116 -16.66 -3.33 5.17
N MET A 117 -16.63 -2.19 4.50
CA MET A 117 -16.93 -0.87 5.09
C MET A 117 -18.13 -0.17 4.42
N HIS A 118 -18.85 -0.87 3.54
CA HIS A 118 -19.96 -0.29 2.77
C HIS A 118 -21.07 0.27 3.67
N GLU A 119 -21.47 -0.45 4.71
CA GLU A 119 -22.52 -0.01 5.64
C GLU A 119 -22.16 1.23 6.46
N LEU A 120 -20.87 1.54 6.55
CA LEU A 120 -20.35 2.70 7.28
C LEU A 120 -19.98 3.87 6.37
N ALA A 121 -20.33 3.81 5.07
CA ALA A 121 -19.88 4.76 4.04
C ALA A 121 -20.15 6.23 4.39
N ASP A 122 -21.27 6.52 5.03
CA ASP A 122 -21.70 7.86 5.38
C ASP A 122 -21.32 8.28 6.82
N ARG A 123 -20.56 7.42 7.53
CA ARG A 123 -20.02 7.73 8.84
C ARG A 123 -18.76 8.61 8.70
N ARG A 124 -18.52 9.49 9.67
CA ARG A 124 -17.31 10.31 9.73
C ARG A 124 -16.09 9.40 9.95
N ILE A 125 -15.01 9.64 9.21
CA ILE A 125 -13.79 8.86 9.33
C ILE A 125 -13.13 9.03 10.72
N GLY A 126 -13.27 10.20 11.34
CA GLY A 126 -12.77 10.48 12.69
C GLY A 126 -13.42 9.66 13.81
N ASP A 127 -14.66 9.15 13.59
CA ASP A 127 -15.40 8.34 14.56
C ASP A 127 -15.05 6.84 14.49
N LEU A 128 -14.18 6.44 13.58
CA LEU A 128 -13.79 5.06 13.36
C LEU A 128 -12.67 4.62 14.30
N SER A 129 -12.66 3.32 14.64
CA SER A 129 -11.50 2.68 15.27
C SER A 129 -10.29 2.71 14.33
N VAL A 130 -9.07 2.56 14.87
CA VAL A 130 -7.83 2.54 14.09
C VAL A 130 -7.89 1.45 13.01
N GLY A 131 -8.37 0.25 13.33
CA GLY A 131 -8.50 -0.84 12.35
C GLY A 131 -9.55 -0.54 11.27
N GLN A 132 -10.64 0.15 11.60
CA GLN A 132 -11.62 0.61 10.61
C GLN A 132 -11.02 1.69 9.69
N GLN A 133 -10.31 2.67 10.26
CA GLN A 133 -9.62 3.69 9.47
C GLN A 133 -8.62 3.04 8.49
N GLN A 134 -7.87 2.04 8.94
CA GLN A 134 -6.93 1.33 8.10
C GLN A 134 -7.62 0.65 6.90
N ARG A 135 -8.77 0.02 7.12
CA ARG A 135 -9.58 -0.55 6.02
C ARG A 135 -10.08 0.53 5.05
N VAL A 136 -10.45 1.70 5.54
CA VAL A 136 -10.83 2.84 4.70
C VAL A 136 -9.65 3.29 3.82
N PHE A 137 -8.41 3.28 4.34
CA PHE A 137 -7.23 3.62 3.54
C PHE A 137 -6.89 2.57 2.48
N ILE A 138 -7.15 1.28 2.77
CA ILE A 138 -7.10 0.26 1.71
C ILE A 138 -8.16 0.57 0.64
N ALA A 139 -9.41 0.81 1.03
CA ALA A 139 -10.47 1.16 0.08
C ALA A 139 -10.08 2.36 -0.79
N LYS A 140 -9.52 3.41 -0.19
CA LYS A 140 -9.03 4.59 -0.90
C LYS A 140 -7.96 4.22 -1.94
N ALA A 141 -7.04 3.33 -1.61
CA ALA A 141 -6.02 2.84 -2.54
C ALA A 141 -6.63 1.98 -3.67
N LEU A 142 -7.77 1.32 -3.43
CA LEU A 142 -8.47 0.45 -4.39
C LEU A 142 -9.41 1.17 -5.36
N VAL A 143 -9.84 2.40 -5.08
CA VAL A 143 -10.82 3.14 -5.90
C VAL A 143 -10.44 3.19 -7.39
N ASN A 144 -9.14 3.31 -7.68
CA ASN A 144 -8.63 3.34 -9.06
C ASN A 144 -8.34 1.96 -9.65
N SER A 145 -8.82 0.88 -9.02
CA SER A 145 -8.61 -0.49 -9.46
C SER A 145 -7.14 -0.81 -9.77
N PRO A 146 -6.22 -0.64 -8.80
CA PRO A 146 -4.80 -0.82 -9.01
C PRO A 146 -4.47 -2.30 -9.31
N LYS A 147 -3.36 -2.52 -10.02
CA LYS A 147 -2.79 -3.86 -10.22
C LYS A 147 -1.80 -4.26 -9.13
N ILE A 148 -1.29 -3.27 -8.42
CA ILE A 148 -0.31 -3.43 -7.35
C ILE A 148 -0.78 -2.61 -6.15
N LEU A 149 -0.73 -3.19 -4.96
CA LEU A 149 -0.98 -2.52 -3.69
C LEU A 149 0.31 -2.52 -2.86
N VAL A 150 0.79 -1.35 -2.51
CA VAL A 150 1.97 -1.14 -1.65
C VAL A 150 1.49 -0.68 -0.27
N LEU A 151 1.94 -1.37 0.79
CA LEU A 151 1.50 -1.12 2.16
C LEU A 151 2.73 -0.96 3.07
N ASP A 152 2.89 0.21 3.67
CA ASP A 152 4.00 0.48 4.58
C ASP A 152 3.57 0.28 6.04
N GLU A 153 4.04 -0.80 6.68
CA GLU A 153 3.72 -1.20 8.06
C GLU A 153 2.22 -1.07 8.43
N PRO A 154 1.30 -1.66 7.64
CA PRO A 154 -0.11 -1.33 7.69
C PRO A 154 -0.84 -1.77 8.97
N VAL A 155 -0.28 -2.70 9.75
CA VAL A 155 -0.94 -3.28 10.95
C VAL A 155 -0.35 -2.78 12.26
N THR A 156 0.56 -1.82 12.23
CA THR A 156 1.19 -1.29 13.44
C THR A 156 0.17 -0.56 14.33
N GLY A 157 0.02 -1.06 15.59
CA GLY A 157 -0.90 -0.46 16.57
C GLY A 157 -2.37 -0.87 16.40
N ILE A 158 -2.65 -1.93 15.65
CA ILE A 158 -3.96 -2.54 15.48
C ILE A 158 -4.05 -3.78 16.40
N ASP A 159 -5.19 -4.00 17.04
CA ASP A 159 -5.45 -5.21 17.82
C ASP A 159 -5.53 -6.47 16.94
N GLN A 160 -5.32 -7.64 17.55
CA GLN A 160 -5.25 -8.93 16.85
C GLN A 160 -6.48 -9.22 15.98
N TYR A 161 -7.67 -8.94 16.49
CA TYR A 161 -8.90 -9.19 15.72
C TYR A 161 -8.96 -8.37 14.42
N ASN A 162 -8.63 -7.08 14.50
CA ASN A 162 -8.59 -6.23 13.32
C ASN A 162 -7.41 -6.56 12.40
N GLN A 163 -6.28 -7.08 12.91
CA GLN A 163 -5.20 -7.60 12.08
C GLN A 163 -5.65 -8.83 11.28
N ASP A 164 -6.35 -9.78 11.91
CA ASP A 164 -6.84 -10.97 11.22
C ASP A 164 -7.83 -10.61 10.09
N LEU A 165 -8.75 -9.66 10.35
CA LEU A 165 -9.63 -9.11 9.31
C LEU A 165 -8.84 -8.43 8.16
N PHE A 166 -7.81 -7.67 8.51
CA PHE A 166 -6.95 -7.01 7.54
C PHE A 166 -6.25 -8.03 6.63
N PHE A 167 -5.70 -9.08 7.21
CA PHE A 167 -5.04 -10.15 6.47
C PHE A 167 -6.02 -10.92 5.58
N GLN A 168 -7.25 -11.17 6.05
CA GLN A 168 -8.28 -11.80 5.23
C GLN A 168 -8.61 -10.94 4.00
N ILE A 169 -8.77 -9.62 4.16
CA ILE A 169 -9.02 -8.69 3.05
C ILE A 169 -7.87 -8.75 2.04
N LEU A 170 -6.60 -8.66 2.50
CA LEU A 170 -5.46 -8.74 1.60
C LEU A 170 -5.39 -10.07 0.86
N GLY A 171 -5.65 -11.18 1.55
CA GLY A 171 -5.74 -12.52 0.93
C GLY A 171 -6.81 -12.59 -0.16
N GLU A 172 -7.99 -12.01 0.07
CA GLU A 172 -9.05 -11.94 -0.96
C GLU A 172 -8.66 -11.06 -2.14
N LEU A 173 -8.08 -9.89 -1.89
CA LEU A 173 -7.60 -9.00 -2.95
C LEU A 173 -6.53 -9.67 -3.82
N ASN A 174 -5.62 -10.42 -3.22
CA ASN A 174 -4.59 -11.14 -3.95
C ASN A 174 -5.16 -12.33 -4.73
N THR A 175 -5.95 -13.19 -4.08
CA THR A 175 -6.41 -14.47 -4.69
C THR A 175 -7.55 -14.28 -5.67
N LYS A 176 -8.56 -13.46 -5.34
CA LYS A 176 -9.77 -13.25 -6.16
C LYS A 176 -9.57 -12.15 -7.20
N GLU A 177 -9.01 -11.01 -6.80
CA GLU A 177 -8.83 -9.83 -7.66
C GLU A 177 -7.51 -9.83 -8.43
N LYS A 178 -6.59 -10.77 -8.09
CA LYS A 178 -5.26 -10.88 -8.71
C LYS A 178 -4.40 -9.61 -8.58
N ILE A 179 -4.63 -8.85 -7.51
CA ILE A 179 -3.80 -7.69 -7.16
C ILE A 179 -2.49 -8.21 -6.57
N SER A 180 -1.37 -7.74 -7.09
CA SER A 180 -0.06 -8.03 -6.48
C SER A 180 0.13 -7.16 -5.26
N ILE A 181 0.60 -7.73 -4.16
CA ILE A 181 0.73 -7.03 -2.88
C ILE A 181 2.19 -6.97 -2.47
N ILE A 182 2.62 -5.79 -2.07
CA ILE A 182 3.94 -5.53 -1.51
C ILE A 182 3.71 -4.86 -0.17
N TRP A 183 4.15 -5.47 0.90
CA TRP A 183 3.97 -4.88 2.21
C TRP A 183 5.25 -4.93 3.05
N SER A 184 5.44 -3.94 3.91
CA SER A 184 6.53 -3.97 4.88
C SER A 184 6.01 -4.33 6.27
N SER A 185 6.82 -5.07 7.01
CA SER A 185 6.57 -5.41 8.41
C SER A 185 7.89 -5.54 9.17
N HIS A 186 7.83 -5.35 10.48
CA HIS A 186 8.88 -5.78 11.41
C HIS A 186 8.48 -7.10 12.12
N ASP A 187 7.29 -7.63 11.86
CA ASP A 187 6.75 -8.86 12.43
C ASP A 187 6.84 -10.00 11.40
N LEU A 188 7.69 -10.98 11.68
CA LEU A 188 7.91 -12.16 10.85
C LEU A 188 6.67 -13.05 10.77
N ASP A 189 6.01 -13.29 11.90
CA ASP A 189 4.87 -14.19 11.97
C ASP A 189 3.70 -13.68 11.10
N ALA A 190 3.52 -12.37 11.05
CA ALA A 190 2.51 -11.74 10.23
C ALA A 190 2.79 -11.93 8.72
N VAL A 191 4.07 -11.89 8.32
CA VAL A 191 4.47 -12.06 6.92
C VAL A 191 4.37 -13.52 6.49
N GLU A 192 4.82 -14.48 7.31
CA GLU A 192 4.77 -15.92 6.98
C GLU A 192 3.36 -16.43 6.70
N ARG A 193 2.34 -15.81 7.30
CA ARG A 193 0.94 -16.21 7.11
C ARG A 193 0.41 -15.95 5.69
N LEU A 194 0.95 -14.97 4.97
CA LEU A 194 0.36 -14.47 3.72
C LEU A 194 1.34 -14.37 2.55
N ALA A 195 2.61 -14.05 2.82
CA ALA A 195 3.59 -13.84 1.78
C ALA A 195 3.94 -15.16 1.08
N ASN A 196 4.04 -15.11 -0.24
CA ASN A 196 4.54 -16.23 -1.05
C ASN A 196 5.95 -15.96 -1.59
N LYS A 197 6.52 -14.82 -1.25
CA LYS A 197 7.91 -14.39 -1.50
C LYS A 197 8.43 -13.51 -0.37
#